data_90f1c785e25cc4fc97ebe9b3bba407dc
#
_entry.id   90f1c785e25cc4fc97ebe9b3bba407dc
#
_cell.length_a   1.000
_cell.length_b   1.000
_cell.length_c   1.000
_cell.angle_alpha   90.00
_cell.angle_beta   90.00
_cell.angle_gamma   90.00
#
_symmetry.space_group_name_H-M   'P 1'
#
loop_
_entity.id
_entity.type
_entity.pdbx_description
1 polymer ?
#
loop_
_entity_poly.entity_id
_entity_poly.type
_entity_poly.pdbx_seq_one_letter_code
_entity_poly.pdbx_strand_id
1 'polypeptide(L)'
;MAQAVVNPEELRRFAAQLKRFNNEMITQLTTLHGQLSGLGQSWRDREHDKFVEEFEQTLQVVKRFVDSTNQHIPFLLRKAERIEEYLQQR
;
A
#
# COMPACT_ATOMS: atom_id res chain seq x y z
N MET A 1 -1.49 -24.89 -25.19
CA MET A 1 -1.88 -23.94 -24.48
C MET A 1 -1.10 -23.75 -23.25
N ALA A 2 -0.65 -22.64 -23.05
CA ALA A 2 0.16 -22.37 -21.93
C ALA A 2 -0.72 -22.18 -20.72
N GLN A 3 -0.34 -22.80 -19.65
CA GLN A 3 -1.04 -22.60 -18.46
C GLN A 3 -0.32 -21.58 -17.65
N ALA A 4 -1.04 -20.63 -17.14
CA ALA A 4 -0.44 -19.67 -16.25
C ALA A 4 -0.20 -20.38 -14.93
N VAL A 5 0.98 -20.90 -14.77
CA VAL A 5 1.35 -21.53 -13.50
C VAL A 5 1.99 -20.48 -12.64
N VAL A 6 1.32 -20.10 -11.58
CA VAL A 6 1.85 -19.11 -10.66
C VAL A 6 2.71 -19.80 -9.63
N ASN A 7 3.89 -19.27 -9.41
CA ASN A 7 4.81 -19.80 -8.40
C ASN A 7 4.35 -19.33 -7.03
N PRO A 8 4.02 -20.26 -6.10
CA PRO A 8 3.51 -19.84 -4.79
C PRO A 8 4.50 -19.03 -3.98
N GLU A 9 5.79 -19.28 -4.16
CA GLU A 9 6.77 -18.49 -3.41
C GLU A 9 6.86 -17.06 -3.91
N GLU A 10 6.67 -16.87 -5.23
CA GLU A 10 6.65 -15.52 -5.78
C GLU A 10 5.42 -14.76 -5.29
N LEU A 11 4.30 -15.44 -5.16
CA LEU A 11 3.10 -14.82 -4.61
C LEU A 11 3.33 -14.37 -3.17
N ARG A 12 3.96 -15.21 -2.37
CA ARG A 12 4.23 -14.86 -0.97
C ARG A 12 5.19 -13.69 -0.87
N ARG A 13 6.20 -13.68 -1.71
CA ARG A 13 7.15 -12.57 -1.72
C ARG A 13 6.49 -11.27 -2.12
N PHE A 14 5.64 -11.33 -3.14
CA PHE A 14 4.93 -10.13 -3.56
C PHE A 14 4.00 -9.65 -2.46
N ALA A 15 3.27 -10.56 -1.81
CA ALA A 15 2.37 -10.17 -0.72
C ALA A 15 3.13 -9.50 0.42
N ALA A 16 4.29 -10.04 0.79
CA ALA A 16 5.11 -9.45 1.83
C ALA A 16 5.66 -8.09 1.41
N GLN A 17 6.07 -7.97 0.15
CA GLN A 17 6.58 -6.72 -0.38
C GLN A 17 5.49 -5.66 -0.40
N LEU A 18 4.29 -6.05 -0.82
CA LEU A 18 3.16 -5.13 -0.86
C LEU A 18 2.82 -4.62 0.53
N LYS A 19 2.81 -5.52 1.51
CA LYS A 19 2.51 -5.13 2.88
C LYS A 19 3.56 -4.15 3.40
N ARG A 20 4.83 -4.43 3.13
CA ARG A 20 5.90 -3.53 3.56
C ARG A 20 5.78 -2.17 2.88
N PHE A 21 5.54 -2.18 1.58
CA PHE A 21 5.37 -0.95 0.82
C PHE A 21 4.22 -0.12 1.39
N ASN A 22 3.09 -0.76 1.67
CA ASN A 22 1.93 -0.06 2.21
C ASN A 22 2.24 0.57 3.56
N ASN A 23 2.93 -0.17 4.43
CA ASN A 23 3.27 0.35 5.75
C ASN A 23 4.23 1.53 5.65
N GLU A 24 5.22 1.41 4.78
CA GLU A 24 6.20 2.49 4.60
C GLU A 24 5.55 3.72 3.98
N MET A 25 4.65 3.51 3.02
CA MET A 25 3.98 4.63 2.38
C MET A 25 3.17 5.43 3.39
N ILE A 26 2.39 4.74 4.21
CA ILE A 26 1.57 5.43 5.21
C ILE A 26 2.46 6.15 6.22
N THR A 27 3.54 5.51 6.65
CA THR A 27 4.46 6.14 7.60
C THR A 27 5.07 7.42 7.01
N GLN A 28 5.54 7.34 5.78
CA GLN A 28 6.18 8.50 5.14
C GLN A 28 5.19 9.61 4.86
N LEU A 29 4.00 9.26 4.42
CA LEU A 29 2.98 10.28 4.18
C LEU A 29 2.53 10.97 5.46
N THR A 30 2.41 10.21 6.53
CA THR A 30 2.06 10.78 7.84
C THR A 30 3.16 11.75 8.30
N THR A 31 4.42 11.36 8.12
CA THR A 31 5.53 12.22 8.46
C THR A 31 5.52 13.51 7.64
N LEU A 32 5.32 13.38 6.33
CA LEU A 32 5.27 14.55 5.46
C LEU A 32 4.11 15.46 5.81
N HIS A 33 2.97 14.88 6.12
CA HIS A 33 1.80 15.69 6.52
C HIS A 33 2.09 16.47 7.78
N GLY A 34 2.76 15.83 8.75
CA GLY A 34 3.15 16.53 9.96
C GLY A 34 4.12 17.67 9.70
N GLN A 35 5.09 17.43 8.81
CA GLN A 35 6.04 18.46 8.44
C GLN A 35 5.37 19.62 7.71
N LEU A 36 4.45 19.32 6.81
CA LEU A 36 3.71 20.33 6.09
C LEU A 36 2.88 21.18 7.04
N SER A 37 2.20 20.54 8.00
CA SER A 37 1.43 21.26 9.00
C SER A 37 2.31 22.12 9.86
N GLY A 38 3.52 21.65 10.20
CA GLY A 38 4.47 22.41 10.99
C GLY A 38 4.97 23.66 10.28
N LEU A 39 4.99 23.64 8.95
CA LEU A 39 5.39 24.83 8.19
C LEU A 39 4.44 25.99 8.40
N GLY A 40 3.21 25.73 8.87
CA GLY A 40 2.25 26.78 9.14
C GLY A 40 2.71 27.77 10.20
N GLN A 41 3.74 27.43 10.98
CA GLN A 41 4.27 28.38 11.95
C GLN A 41 5.05 29.52 11.29
N SER A 42 5.63 29.26 10.13
CA SER A 42 6.38 30.27 9.39
C SER A 42 5.75 30.61 8.05
N TRP A 43 4.99 29.71 7.48
CA TRP A 43 4.33 29.91 6.19
C TRP A 43 2.82 29.96 6.46
N ARG A 44 2.28 31.17 6.49
CA ARG A 44 0.90 31.41 6.94
C ARG A 44 0.02 32.07 5.91
N ASP A 45 0.23 31.82 4.65
CA ASP A 45 -0.61 32.44 3.65
C ASP A 45 -1.63 31.47 3.10
N ARG A 46 -2.46 31.94 2.22
CA ARG A 46 -3.53 31.15 1.63
C ARG A 46 -3.00 29.99 0.81
N GLU A 47 -1.82 30.16 0.23
CA GLU A 47 -1.25 29.09 -0.56
C GLU A 47 -0.87 27.89 0.29
N HIS A 48 -0.41 28.11 1.51
CA HIS A 48 -0.13 27.05 2.44
C HIS A 48 -1.40 26.28 2.78
N ASP A 49 -2.48 27.00 3.09
CA ASP A 49 -3.75 26.37 3.44
C ASP A 49 -4.26 25.52 2.29
N LYS A 50 -4.15 26.04 1.09
CA LYS A 50 -4.60 25.32 -0.09
C LYS A 50 -3.77 24.08 -0.32
N PHE A 51 -2.46 24.17 -0.14
CA PHE A 51 -1.57 23.03 -0.31
C PHE A 51 -1.87 21.95 0.71
N VAL A 52 -2.10 22.34 1.97
CA VAL A 52 -2.46 21.36 3.02
C VAL A 52 -3.75 20.63 2.63
N GLU A 53 -4.74 21.38 2.16
CA GLU A 53 -6.01 20.78 1.78
C GLU A 53 -5.82 19.78 0.64
N GLU A 54 -5.05 20.16 -0.38
CA GLU A 54 -4.80 19.26 -1.50
C GLU A 54 -4.00 18.02 -1.07
N PHE A 55 -3.05 18.22 -0.18
CA PHE A 55 -2.26 17.11 0.35
C PHE A 55 -3.16 16.13 1.10
N GLU A 56 -4.08 16.66 1.91
CA GLU A 56 -4.99 15.80 2.67
C GLU A 56 -5.92 15.02 1.76
N GLN A 57 -6.35 15.63 0.67
CA GLN A 57 -7.18 14.91 -0.31
C GLN A 57 -6.39 13.78 -0.97
N THR A 58 -5.14 14.04 -1.32
CA THR A 58 -4.28 13.02 -1.90
C THR A 58 -4.04 11.89 -0.89
N LEU A 59 -3.84 12.25 0.36
CA LEU A 59 -3.63 11.27 1.41
C LEU A 59 -4.83 10.33 1.54
N GLN A 60 -6.04 10.85 1.40
CA GLN A 60 -7.23 10.01 1.44
C GLN A 60 -7.27 9.02 0.30
N VAL A 61 -6.85 9.45 -0.90
CA VAL A 61 -6.79 8.56 -2.05
C VAL A 61 -5.77 7.44 -1.80
N VAL A 62 -4.60 7.80 -1.27
CA VAL A 62 -3.57 6.81 -0.99
C VAL A 62 -4.02 5.84 0.09
N LYS A 63 -4.71 6.33 1.12
CA LYS A 63 -5.24 5.44 2.16
C LYS A 63 -6.21 4.43 1.58
N ARG A 64 -7.05 4.84 0.65
CA ARG A 64 -7.97 3.91 0.00
C ARG A 64 -7.22 2.85 -0.80
N PHE A 65 -6.16 3.27 -1.49
CA PHE A 65 -5.32 2.33 -2.21
C PHE A 65 -4.71 1.30 -1.25
N VAL A 66 -4.16 1.78 -0.13
CA VAL A 66 -3.55 0.90 0.85
C VAL A 66 -4.57 -0.06 1.45
N ASP A 67 -5.76 0.45 1.81
CA ASP A 67 -6.81 -0.40 2.36
C ASP A 67 -7.22 -1.47 1.36
N SER A 68 -7.40 -1.08 0.10
CA SER A 68 -7.81 -2.00 -0.95
C SER A 68 -6.76 -3.10 -1.15
N THR A 69 -5.50 -2.71 -1.27
CA THR A 69 -4.45 -3.69 -1.51
C THR A 69 -4.20 -4.57 -0.28
N ASN A 70 -4.34 -4.01 0.92
CA ASN A 70 -4.24 -4.83 2.13
C ASN A 70 -5.33 -5.90 2.19
N GLN A 71 -6.51 -5.61 1.65
CA GLN A 71 -7.57 -6.61 1.58
C GLN A 71 -7.25 -7.73 0.60
N HIS A 72 -6.41 -7.46 -0.38
CA HIS A 72 -6.01 -8.48 -1.35
C HIS A 72 -4.90 -9.38 -0.85
N ILE A 73 -4.13 -8.94 0.14
CA ILE A 73 -3.01 -9.74 0.63
C ILE A 73 -3.45 -11.14 1.10
N PRO A 74 -4.51 -11.29 1.90
CA PRO A 74 -4.95 -12.64 2.29
C PRO A 74 -5.33 -13.51 1.11
N PHE A 75 -5.89 -12.92 0.06
CA PHE A 75 -6.21 -13.68 -1.15
C PHE A 75 -4.96 -14.24 -1.81
N LEU A 76 -3.93 -13.40 -1.89
CA LEU A 76 -2.67 -13.83 -2.50
C LEU A 76 -2.06 -14.98 -1.72
N LEU A 77 -2.10 -14.89 -0.39
CA LEU A 77 -1.54 -15.93 0.46
C LEU A 77 -2.33 -17.22 0.36
N ARG A 78 -3.65 -17.13 0.30
CA ARG A 78 -4.48 -18.31 0.14
C ARG A 78 -4.29 -18.95 -1.23
N LYS A 79 -4.12 -18.13 -2.25
CA LYS A 79 -3.86 -18.67 -3.58
C LYS A 79 -2.54 -19.42 -3.60
N ALA A 80 -1.52 -18.87 -2.96
CA ALA A 80 -0.23 -19.55 -2.88
C ALA A 80 -0.36 -20.88 -2.16
N GLU A 81 -1.12 -20.91 -1.08
CA GLU A 81 -1.33 -22.14 -0.33
C GLU A 81 -2.04 -23.20 -1.15
N ARG A 82 -3.07 -22.81 -1.88
CA ARG A 82 -3.80 -23.74 -2.74
C ARG A 82 -2.92 -24.31 -3.83
N ILE A 83 -2.09 -23.47 -4.42
CA ILE A 83 -1.20 -23.93 -5.47
C ILE A 83 -0.20 -24.95 -4.91
N GLU A 84 0.34 -24.66 -3.73
CA GLU A 84 1.24 -25.60 -3.08
C GLU A 84 0.59 -26.92 -2.79
N GLU A 85 -0.63 -26.89 -2.27
CA GLU A 85 -1.37 -28.11 -1.99
C GLU A 85 -1.58 -28.92 -3.26
N TYR A 86 -1.93 -28.23 -4.34
CA TYR A 86 -2.14 -28.89 -5.60
C TYR A 86 -0.86 -29.57 -6.09
N LEU A 87 0.26 -28.87 -5.97
CA LEU A 87 1.53 -29.41 -6.41
C LEU A 87 1.99 -30.60 -5.57
N GLN A 88 1.62 -30.62 -4.30
CA GLN A 88 2.01 -31.70 -3.41
C GLN A 88 1.15 -32.95 -3.58
N GLN A 89 -0.01 -32.80 -4.18
CA GLN A 89 -0.93 -33.93 -4.37
C GLN A 89 -0.60 -34.80 -5.56
N ARG A 90 0.44 -34.48 -6.30
CA ARG A 90 0.81 -35.32 -7.45
C ARG A 90 1.47 -36.61 -7.04
#